data_d6add8a9fda9c5cbdbc2bb6555cd4954
#
_entry.id   d6add8a9fda9c5cbdbc2bb6555cd4954
#
_cell.length_a   1.000
_cell.length_b   1.000
_cell.length_c   1.000
_cell.angle_alpha   90.00
_cell.angle_beta   90.00
_cell.angle_gamma   90.00
#
_symmetry.space_group_name_H-M   'P 1'
#
loop_
_entity.id
_entity.type
_entity.pdbx_description
1 polymer ?
#
loop_
_entity_poly.entity_id
_entity_poly.type
_entity_poly.pdbx_seq_one_letter_code
_entity_poly.pdbx_strand_id
1 'polypeptide(L)'
;MLPSALFLGYPNADMTLSQPSISEKGQGWGLDEPDLAWFIEQWVPAPRDRAHPQNSPLHATADGLPPVVLITAEHDPLRDEGELLAEKLRRAGVPVQHHQECGLVHGFFGLTHISPAAARATDRAFERFGTLLR
;
A
#
# COMPACT_ATOMS: atom_id res chain seq x y z
N MET A 1 22.10 -4.38 7.45
CA MET A 1 22.16 -3.24 6.51
C MET A 1 20.72 -2.84 6.18
N LEU A 2 20.36 -1.57 6.35
CA LEU A 2 19.04 -1.05 5.96
C LEU A 2 19.09 -0.62 4.48
N PRO A 3 17.97 -0.70 3.73
CA PRO A 3 17.88 -0.13 2.38
C PRO A 3 18.01 1.40 2.42
N SER A 4 18.45 2.00 1.31
CA SER A 4 18.60 3.45 1.19
C SER A 4 17.26 4.17 1.09
N ALA A 5 16.24 3.52 0.54
CA ALA A 5 14.87 3.99 0.42
C ALA A 5 13.91 2.81 0.27
N LEU A 6 12.62 3.05 0.51
CA LEU A 6 11.53 2.08 0.30
C LEU A 6 10.54 2.59 -0.75
N PHE A 7 10.10 1.69 -1.61
CA PHE A 7 8.96 1.91 -2.51
C PHE A 7 7.82 0.96 -2.11
N LEU A 8 6.67 1.52 -1.77
CA LEU A 8 5.48 0.78 -1.36
C LEU A 8 4.34 1.11 -2.35
N GLY A 9 4.03 0.18 -3.22
CA GLY A 9 2.91 0.29 -4.16
C GLY A 9 1.67 -0.38 -3.57
N TYR A 10 0.62 0.39 -3.31
CA TYR A 10 -0.67 -0.07 -2.76
C TYR A 10 -0.52 -1.20 -1.73
N PRO A 11 0.23 -0.95 -0.61
CA PRO A 11 0.60 -2.00 0.32
C PRO A 11 -0.59 -2.55 1.11
N ASN A 12 -0.62 -3.87 1.33
CA ASN A 12 -1.44 -4.46 2.37
C ASN A 12 -0.70 -4.26 3.71
N ALA A 13 -1.16 -3.31 4.50
CA ALA A 13 -0.52 -2.90 5.75
C ALA A 13 -1.25 -3.38 7.01
N ASP A 14 -2.45 -3.93 6.85
CA ASP A 14 -3.30 -4.41 7.94
C ASP A 14 -4.06 -5.68 7.54
N MET A 15 -3.55 -6.85 7.93
CA MET A 15 -4.15 -8.15 7.63
C MET A 15 -5.48 -8.40 8.37
N THR A 16 -5.92 -7.47 9.22
CA THR A 16 -7.21 -7.58 9.92
C THR A 16 -8.40 -7.17 9.05
N LEU A 17 -8.16 -6.54 7.90
CA LEU A 17 -9.20 -6.02 7.00
C LEU A 17 -10.19 -5.07 7.69
N SER A 18 -9.71 -4.24 8.62
CA SER A 18 -10.56 -3.43 9.49
C SER A 18 -10.83 -2.01 8.96
N GLN A 19 -10.21 -1.62 7.85
CA GLN A 19 -10.33 -0.26 7.35
C GLN A 19 -11.60 -0.06 6.48
N PRO A 20 -12.20 1.15 6.46
CA PRO A 20 -13.44 1.41 5.73
C PRO A 20 -13.37 1.10 4.23
N SER A 21 -12.23 1.34 3.58
CA SER A 21 -12.08 1.06 2.14
C SER A 21 -12.23 -0.42 1.78
N ILE A 22 -12.05 -1.35 2.73
CA ILE A 22 -12.28 -2.78 2.51
C ILE A 22 -13.73 -3.02 2.05
N SER A 23 -14.72 -2.47 2.75
CA SER A 23 -16.13 -2.61 2.35
C SER A 23 -16.53 -1.62 1.25
N GLU A 24 -15.98 -0.41 1.26
CA GLU A 24 -16.32 0.64 0.29
C GLU A 24 -15.86 0.28 -1.14
N LYS A 25 -14.69 -0.34 -1.28
CA LYS A 25 -14.04 -0.68 -2.54
C LYS A 25 -13.82 -2.18 -2.74
N GLY A 26 -14.33 -3.00 -1.84
CA GLY A 26 -14.12 -4.45 -1.84
C GLY A 26 -14.97 -5.23 -2.82
N GLN A 27 -15.62 -4.58 -3.81
CA GLN A 27 -16.37 -5.25 -4.85
C GLN A 27 -16.35 -4.47 -6.17
N GLY A 28 -16.04 -5.17 -7.27
CA GLY A 28 -16.17 -4.63 -8.62
C GLY A 28 -15.02 -3.74 -9.11
N TRP A 29 -13.91 -3.68 -8.38
CA TRP A 29 -12.73 -2.88 -8.73
C TRP A 29 -11.49 -3.72 -9.05
N GLY A 30 -11.66 -5.04 -9.24
CA GLY A 30 -10.60 -5.96 -9.66
C GLY A 30 -9.92 -6.71 -8.53
N LEU A 31 -9.86 -6.13 -7.33
CA LEU A 31 -9.47 -6.81 -6.09
C LEU A 31 -10.64 -6.75 -5.14
N ASP A 32 -11.31 -7.86 -4.94
CA ASP A 32 -12.50 -7.93 -4.10
C ASP A 32 -12.15 -8.38 -2.67
N GLU A 33 -13.01 -8.00 -1.69
CA GLU A 33 -12.81 -8.36 -0.28
C GLU A 33 -12.69 -9.88 -0.05
N PRO A 34 -13.49 -10.76 -0.70
CA PRO A 34 -13.32 -12.21 -0.56
C PRO A 34 -11.95 -12.72 -1.04
N ASP A 35 -11.38 -12.10 -2.09
CA ASP A 35 -10.05 -12.46 -2.58
C ASP A 35 -8.97 -12.08 -1.56
N LEU A 36 -9.08 -10.88 -0.98
CA LEU A 36 -8.19 -10.44 0.09
C LEU A 36 -8.26 -11.37 1.30
N ALA A 37 -9.47 -11.73 1.72
CA ALA A 37 -9.66 -12.64 2.83
C ALA A 37 -9.01 -14.00 2.56
N TRP A 38 -9.16 -14.52 1.34
CA TRP A 38 -8.54 -15.77 0.93
C TRP A 38 -7.01 -15.67 0.89
N PHE A 39 -6.43 -14.62 0.31
CA PHE A 39 -4.97 -14.41 0.30
C PHE A 39 -4.39 -14.33 1.71
N ILE A 40 -5.07 -13.58 2.60
CA ILE A 40 -4.64 -13.46 4.00
C ILE A 40 -4.71 -14.81 4.72
N GLU A 41 -5.74 -15.60 4.48
CA GLU A 41 -5.86 -16.94 5.06
C GLU A 41 -4.71 -17.85 4.61
N GLN A 42 -4.28 -17.77 3.33
CA GLN A 42 -3.12 -18.53 2.85
C GLN A 42 -1.80 -18.07 3.48
N TRP A 43 -1.65 -16.77 3.72
CA TRP A 43 -0.43 -16.17 4.25
C TRP A 43 -0.37 -16.20 5.78
N VAL A 44 -1.46 -15.83 6.45
CA VAL A 44 -1.60 -15.76 7.92
C VAL A 44 -2.87 -16.49 8.33
N PRO A 45 -2.85 -17.83 8.34
CA PRO A 45 -4.05 -18.65 8.57
C PRO A 45 -4.65 -18.48 9.96
N ALA A 46 -3.82 -18.20 10.98
CA ALA A 46 -4.30 -17.99 12.34
C ALA A 46 -4.80 -16.54 12.53
N PRO A 47 -6.10 -16.30 12.77
CA PRO A 47 -6.63 -14.93 12.92
C PRO A 47 -5.95 -14.10 14.00
N ARG A 48 -5.51 -14.74 15.10
CA ARG A 48 -4.79 -14.08 16.21
C ARG A 48 -3.46 -13.44 15.79
N ASP A 49 -2.84 -13.93 14.71
CA ASP A 49 -1.53 -13.50 14.25
C ASP A 49 -1.64 -12.38 13.19
N ARG A 50 -2.85 -12.07 12.71
CA ARG A 50 -3.07 -11.08 11.65
C ARG A 50 -2.71 -9.66 12.07
N ALA A 51 -2.97 -9.28 13.33
CA ALA A 51 -2.57 -7.98 13.87
C ALA A 51 -1.10 -7.93 14.36
N HIS A 52 -0.36 -9.03 14.26
CA HIS A 52 1.04 -9.04 14.67
C HIS A 52 1.88 -8.09 13.80
N PRO A 53 2.80 -7.28 14.38
CA PRO A 53 3.58 -6.29 13.65
C PRO A 53 4.37 -6.80 12.44
N GLN A 54 4.78 -8.07 12.44
CA GLN A 54 5.46 -8.70 11.30
C GLN A 54 4.52 -8.98 10.12
N ASN A 55 3.22 -9.13 10.37
CA ASN A 55 2.21 -9.40 9.35
C ASN A 55 1.46 -8.14 8.95
N SER A 56 1.26 -7.23 9.90
CA SER A 56 0.56 -5.96 9.70
C SER A 56 1.46 -4.77 10.06
N PRO A 57 2.20 -4.22 9.09
CA PRO A 57 3.10 -3.09 9.32
C PRO A 57 2.43 -1.86 9.95
N LEU A 58 1.12 -1.71 9.77
CA LEU A 58 0.35 -0.65 10.42
C LEU A 58 0.43 -0.73 11.96
N HIS A 59 0.69 -1.91 12.52
CA HIS A 59 0.84 -2.13 13.96
C HIS A 59 2.30 -2.19 14.43
N ALA A 60 3.27 -2.12 13.50
CA ALA A 60 4.70 -2.14 13.83
C ALA A 60 5.22 -0.79 14.31
N THR A 61 6.37 -0.76 14.98
CA THR A 61 7.14 0.48 15.17
C THR A 61 7.74 0.93 13.84
N ALA A 62 7.85 2.25 13.65
CA ALA A 62 8.34 2.83 12.40
C ALA A 62 9.70 3.53 12.55
N ASP A 63 10.35 3.38 13.72
CA ASP A 63 11.58 4.10 14.03
C ASP A 63 12.75 3.64 13.16
N GLY A 64 13.53 4.60 12.67
CA GLY A 64 14.75 4.34 11.92
C GLY A 64 14.56 3.79 10.51
N LEU A 65 13.35 3.85 9.96
CA LEU A 65 13.11 3.47 8.57
C LEU A 65 13.69 4.53 7.60
N PRO A 66 14.19 4.11 6.44
CA PRO A 66 14.68 5.03 5.42
C PRO A 66 13.53 5.81 4.76
N PRO A 67 13.84 6.83 3.93
CA PRO A 67 12.82 7.54 3.15
C PRO A 67 11.93 6.61 2.33
N VAL A 68 10.63 6.96 2.24
CA VAL A 68 9.60 6.12 1.62
C VAL A 68 8.85 6.87 0.53
N VAL A 69 8.67 6.25 -0.62
CA VAL A 69 7.61 6.58 -1.58
C VAL A 69 6.49 5.57 -1.40
N LEU A 70 5.28 6.05 -1.10
CA LEU A 70 4.10 5.22 -0.92
C LEU A 70 3.01 5.65 -1.90
N ILE A 71 2.52 4.72 -2.69
CA ILE A 71 1.49 4.95 -3.70
C ILE A 71 0.24 4.18 -3.32
N THR A 72 -0.91 4.83 -3.33
CA THR A 72 -2.23 4.20 -3.19
C THR A 72 -3.08 4.46 -4.44
N ALA A 73 -4.11 3.66 -4.65
CA ALA A 73 -5.10 3.87 -5.70
C ALA A 73 -6.45 4.28 -5.10
N GLU A 74 -7.21 5.11 -5.80
CA GLU A 74 -8.52 5.58 -5.31
C GLU A 74 -9.53 4.45 -5.17
N HIS A 75 -9.59 3.55 -6.16
CA HIS A 75 -10.52 2.43 -6.19
C HIS A 75 -9.83 1.13 -5.75
N ASP A 76 -9.41 1.12 -4.49
CA ASP A 76 -8.64 0.01 -3.91
C ASP A 76 -9.13 -0.27 -2.48
N PRO A 77 -9.51 -1.50 -2.14
CA PRO A 77 -9.85 -1.85 -0.77
C PRO A 77 -8.70 -1.60 0.22
N LEU A 78 -7.43 -1.61 -0.22
CA LEU A 78 -6.26 -1.32 0.62
C LEU A 78 -5.92 0.19 0.71
N ARG A 79 -6.75 1.08 0.15
CA ARG A 79 -6.50 2.54 0.11
C ARG A 79 -6.24 3.11 1.51
N ASP A 80 -7.16 2.89 2.43
CA ASP A 80 -7.15 3.55 3.73
C ASP A 80 -5.99 3.07 4.62
N GLU A 81 -5.67 1.78 4.59
CA GLU A 81 -4.52 1.27 5.35
C GLU A 81 -3.18 1.79 4.82
N GLY A 82 -3.08 2.02 3.50
CA GLY A 82 -1.93 2.66 2.88
C GLY A 82 -1.77 4.11 3.33
N GLU A 83 -2.87 4.87 3.38
CA GLU A 83 -2.87 6.24 3.88
C GLU A 83 -2.49 6.31 5.36
N LEU A 84 -3.09 5.46 6.19
CA LEU A 84 -2.78 5.36 7.61
C LEU A 84 -1.32 4.97 7.85
N LEU A 85 -0.76 4.07 7.05
CA LEU A 85 0.64 3.73 7.13
C LEU A 85 1.53 4.94 6.81
N ALA A 86 1.21 5.70 5.75
CA ALA A 86 1.95 6.90 5.40
C ALA A 86 1.92 7.95 6.52
N GLU A 87 0.77 8.15 7.15
CA GLU A 87 0.62 9.06 8.28
C GLU A 87 1.44 8.60 9.49
N LYS A 88 1.35 7.31 9.82
CA LYS A 88 2.13 6.71 10.92
C LYS A 88 3.63 6.89 10.71
N LEU A 89 4.14 6.62 9.50
CA LEU A 89 5.54 6.80 9.17
C LEU A 89 5.99 8.26 9.34
N ARG A 90 5.18 9.23 8.87
CA ARG A 90 5.48 10.66 9.05
C ARG A 90 5.53 11.05 10.52
N ARG A 91 4.59 10.57 11.34
CA ARG A 91 4.58 10.83 12.79
C ARG A 91 5.81 10.28 13.51
N ALA A 92 6.39 9.20 12.99
CA ALA A 92 7.66 8.62 13.47
C ALA A 92 8.91 9.34 12.91
N GLY A 93 8.75 10.43 12.16
CA GLY A 93 9.86 11.21 11.60
C GLY A 93 10.47 10.62 10.32
N VAL A 94 9.84 9.62 9.72
CA VAL A 94 10.28 9.05 8.44
C VAL A 94 9.90 10.01 7.31
N PRO A 95 10.82 10.37 6.39
CA PRO A 95 10.48 11.13 5.18
C PRO A 95 9.57 10.30 4.26
N VAL A 96 8.32 10.73 4.08
CA VAL A 96 7.34 10.01 3.27
C VAL A 96 6.76 10.88 2.16
N GLN A 97 6.90 10.42 0.92
CA GLN A 97 6.16 10.91 -0.24
C GLN A 97 4.98 9.96 -0.48
N HIS A 98 3.78 10.34 -0.05
CA HIS A 98 2.56 9.58 -0.33
C HIS A 98 1.75 10.24 -1.44
N HIS A 99 1.30 9.45 -2.41
CA HIS A 99 0.44 9.88 -3.50
C HIS A 99 -0.67 8.87 -3.72
N GLN A 100 -1.92 9.35 -3.67
CA GLN A 100 -3.09 8.58 -4.10
C GLN A 100 -3.37 8.89 -5.57
N GLU A 101 -3.38 7.87 -6.41
CA GLU A 101 -3.65 8.01 -7.84
C GLU A 101 -5.16 7.92 -8.11
N CYS A 102 -5.73 9.06 -8.52
CA CYS A 102 -7.16 9.19 -8.79
C CYS A 102 -7.59 8.38 -10.02
N GLY A 103 -8.77 7.77 -9.95
CA GLY A 103 -9.37 6.98 -11.03
C GLY A 103 -8.68 5.63 -11.29
N LEU A 104 -7.70 5.24 -10.49
CA LEU A 104 -6.97 3.99 -10.65
C LEU A 104 -7.37 2.95 -9.62
N VAL A 105 -7.14 1.68 -9.98
CA VAL A 105 -7.46 0.50 -9.18
C VAL A 105 -6.19 -0.15 -8.61
N HIS A 106 -6.35 -1.06 -7.66
CA HIS A 106 -5.25 -1.92 -7.19
C HIS A 106 -4.56 -2.61 -8.37
N GLY A 107 -3.25 -2.72 -8.31
CA GLY A 107 -2.47 -3.41 -9.36
C GLY A 107 -2.27 -2.62 -10.65
N PHE A 108 -2.56 -1.32 -10.70
CA PHE A 108 -2.48 -0.51 -11.92
C PHE A 108 -1.08 -0.48 -12.56
N PHE A 109 0.00 -0.78 -11.84
CA PHE A 109 1.34 -0.93 -12.44
C PHE A 109 1.39 -2.04 -13.52
N GLY A 110 0.52 -3.04 -13.41
CA GLY A 110 0.35 -4.10 -14.41
C GLY A 110 -0.51 -3.68 -15.63
N LEU A 111 -1.14 -2.51 -15.60
CA LEU A 111 -2.10 -2.07 -16.62
C LEU A 111 -1.53 -1.02 -17.59
N THR A 112 -0.23 -0.80 -17.59
CA THR A 112 0.44 0.24 -18.37
C THR A 112 0.26 0.07 -19.89
N HIS A 113 0.07 -1.16 -20.36
CA HIS A 113 -0.13 -1.45 -21.79
C HIS A 113 -1.54 -1.14 -22.29
N ILE A 114 -2.53 -1.07 -21.40
CA ILE A 114 -3.94 -0.87 -21.77
C ILE A 114 -4.53 0.44 -21.25
N SER A 115 -3.86 1.08 -20.28
CA SER A 115 -4.31 2.33 -19.66
C SER A 115 -3.22 3.40 -19.71
N PRO A 116 -3.38 4.44 -20.55
CA PRO A 116 -2.47 5.57 -20.55
C PRO A 116 -2.41 6.31 -19.21
N ALA A 117 -3.49 6.30 -18.43
CA ALA A 117 -3.50 6.87 -17.09
C ALA A 117 -2.61 6.06 -16.13
N ALA A 118 -2.72 4.73 -16.17
CA ALA A 118 -1.87 3.84 -15.38
C ALA A 118 -0.39 3.98 -15.77
N ALA A 119 -0.08 4.09 -17.07
CA ALA A 119 1.28 4.32 -17.55
C ALA A 119 1.88 5.60 -16.96
N ARG A 120 1.18 6.73 -17.11
CA ARG A 120 1.64 8.02 -16.57
C ARG A 120 1.79 8.02 -15.04
N ALA A 121 0.87 7.36 -14.32
CA ALA A 121 0.96 7.24 -12.87
C ALA A 121 2.17 6.40 -12.44
N THR A 122 2.43 5.30 -13.16
CA THR A 122 3.58 4.43 -12.95
C THR A 122 4.89 5.18 -13.16
N ASP A 123 5.01 5.92 -14.27
CA ASP A 123 6.20 6.73 -14.57
C ASP A 123 6.46 7.74 -13.45
N ARG A 124 5.45 8.51 -13.04
CA ARG A 124 5.58 9.46 -11.92
C ARG A 124 6.01 8.79 -10.61
N ALA A 125 5.47 7.61 -10.32
CA ALA A 125 5.80 6.88 -9.09
C ALA A 125 7.29 6.48 -9.07
N PHE A 126 7.80 5.94 -10.18
CA PHE A 126 9.21 5.56 -10.28
C PHE A 126 10.16 6.76 -10.38
N GLU A 127 9.76 7.85 -11.04
CA GLU A 127 10.52 9.09 -11.02
C GLU A 127 10.74 9.62 -9.60
N ARG A 128 9.67 9.66 -8.78
CA ARG A 128 9.75 10.05 -7.36
C ARG A 128 10.70 9.15 -6.58
N PHE A 129 10.59 7.84 -6.76
CA PHE A 129 11.50 6.90 -6.10
C PHE A 129 12.94 7.12 -6.53
N GLY A 130 13.18 7.36 -7.83
CA GLY A 130 14.52 7.67 -8.36
C GLY A 130 15.15 8.91 -7.71
N THR A 131 14.37 9.87 -7.22
CA THR A 131 14.91 11.04 -6.50
C THR A 131 15.48 10.69 -5.12
N LEU A 132 15.00 9.61 -4.50
CA LEU A 132 15.49 9.15 -3.19
C LEU A 132 16.80 8.34 -3.27
N LEU A 133 17.20 7.93 -4.47
CA LEU A 133 18.38 7.09 -4.70
C LEU A 133 19.60 7.88 -5.17
N ARG A 134 19.50 9.21 -5.25
CA ARG A 134 20.58 10.10 -5.74
C ARG A 134 21.42 10.69 -4.64
#